data_aacd87d22c009fd374acec36a350aa8d
#
_entry.id   aacd87d22c009fd374acec36a350aa8d
#
_cell.length_a   1.000
_cell.length_b   1.000
_cell.length_c   1.000
_cell.angle_alpha   90.00
_cell.angle_beta   90.00
_cell.angle_gamma   90.00
#
_symmetry.space_group_name_H-M   'P 1'
#
loop_
_entity.id
_entity.type
_entity.pdbx_description
1 polymer ?
#
loop_
_entity_poly.entity_id
_entity_poly.type
_entity_poly.pdbx_seq_one_letter_code
_entity_poly.pdbx_strand_id
1 'polypeptide(L)'
;MANNISLGDVQQELGQVMHPAISRSLVELGMVKDVALKRDVVTLTLVLPALNIPASIKDHLVNSLRTAVAKLGAEVEVEITEMDEEERHAFLAMEQEGWKGLA
;
A
#
# COMPACT_ATOMS: atom_id res chain seq x y z
N MET A 1 4.71 13.76 24.18
CA MET A 1 4.43 14.73 23.20
C MET A 1 3.45 14.23 22.16
N ALA A 2 2.40 14.96 21.97
CA ALA A 2 1.39 14.53 21.04
C ALA A 2 1.95 14.58 19.62
N ASN A 3 1.80 13.51 18.91
CA ASN A 3 2.14 13.48 17.51
C ASN A 3 0.98 14.09 16.75
N ASN A 4 1.19 15.28 16.22
CA ASN A 4 0.15 15.94 15.46
C ASN A 4 0.15 15.39 14.03
N ILE A 5 -0.07 14.10 13.94
CA ILE A 5 -0.12 13.42 12.66
C ILE A 5 -1.48 13.68 12.04
N SER A 6 -1.50 14.13 10.79
CA SER A 6 -2.75 14.32 10.07
C SER A 6 -2.94 13.18 9.07
N LEU A 7 -4.17 13.00 8.63
CA LEU A 7 -4.44 12.02 7.58
C LEU A 7 -3.66 12.36 6.30
N GLY A 8 -3.48 13.66 6.04
CA GLY A 8 -2.68 14.09 4.89
C GLY A 8 -1.24 13.64 4.98
N ASP A 9 -0.65 13.70 6.19
CA ASP A 9 0.71 13.21 6.40
C ASP A 9 0.80 11.73 6.12
N VAL A 10 -0.19 10.97 6.58
CA VAL A 10 -0.23 9.54 6.36
C VAL A 10 -0.32 9.23 4.87
N GLN A 11 -1.21 9.91 4.17
CA GLN A 11 -1.38 9.69 2.74
C GLN A 11 -0.12 10.03 1.96
N GLN A 12 0.59 11.07 2.37
CA GLN A 12 1.84 11.47 1.72
C GLN A 12 2.90 10.39 1.88
N GLU A 13 3.06 9.86 3.09
CA GLU A 13 4.04 8.79 3.31
C GLU A 13 3.67 7.52 2.57
N LEU A 14 2.40 7.16 2.58
CA LEU A 14 1.95 5.97 1.86
C LEU A 14 2.15 6.12 0.36
N GLY A 15 2.02 7.33 -0.16
CA GLY A 15 2.24 7.60 -1.58
C GLY A 15 3.68 7.39 -2.03
N GLN A 16 4.61 7.30 -1.09
CA GLN A 16 6.02 7.05 -1.41
C GLN A 16 6.39 5.56 -1.38
N VAL A 17 5.47 4.71 -0.95
CA VAL A 17 5.74 3.28 -0.89
C VAL A 17 5.61 2.68 -2.28
N MET A 18 6.72 2.20 -2.82
CA MET A 18 6.78 1.71 -4.18
C MET A 18 6.60 0.20 -4.24
N HIS A 19 5.98 -0.25 -5.31
CA HIS A 19 5.90 -1.68 -5.58
C HIS A 19 7.30 -2.20 -5.91
N PRO A 20 7.67 -3.40 -5.43
CA PRO A 20 9.03 -3.91 -5.66
C PRO A 20 9.36 -4.21 -7.12
N ALA A 21 8.36 -4.47 -7.95
CA ALA A 21 8.58 -4.87 -9.35
C ALA A 21 7.97 -3.90 -10.36
N ILE A 22 7.26 -2.87 -9.90
CA ILE A 22 6.55 -1.94 -10.79
C ILE A 22 6.98 -0.53 -10.43
N SER A 23 7.26 0.31 -11.44
CA SER A 23 7.71 1.67 -11.19
C SER A 23 6.56 2.62 -10.84
N ARG A 24 5.74 2.20 -9.88
CA ARG A 24 4.62 3.00 -9.38
C ARG A 24 4.44 2.72 -7.90
N SER A 25 3.86 3.67 -7.20
CA SER A 25 3.56 3.49 -5.78
C SER A 25 2.36 2.55 -5.62
N LEU A 26 2.24 1.98 -4.43
CA LEU A 26 1.10 1.10 -4.14
C LEU A 26 -0.21 1.86 -4.23
N VAL A 27 -0.20 3.13 -3.84
CA VAL A 27 -1.40 3.97 -3.92
C VAL A 27 -1.82 4.18 -5.38
N GLU A 28 -0.86 4.46 -6.25
CA GLU A 28 -1.16 4.64 -7.67
C GLU A 28 -1.73 3.38 -8.31
N LEU A 29 -1.25 2.23 -7.84
CA LEU A 29 -1.72 0.94 -8.38
C LEU A 29 -3.09 0.54 -7.86
N GLY A 30 -3.66 1.33 -6.93
CA GLY A 30 -4.93 0.97 -6.33
C GLY A 30 -4.84 -0.13 -5.30
N MET A 31 -3.64 -0.38 -4.78
CA MET A 31 -3.40 -1.44 -3.81
C MET A 31 -3.60 -0.99 -2.37
N VAL A 32 -3.75 0.31 -2.14
CA VAL A 32 -3.99 0.87 -0.81
C VAL A 32 -5.26 1.70 -0.85
N LYS A 33 -6.22 1.40 0.01
CA LYS A 33 -7.46 2.17 0.09
C LYS A 33 -8.01 2.15 1.51
N ASP A 34 -9.10 2.90 1.71
CA ASP A 34 -9.79 2.98 3.00
C ASP A 34 -8.84 3.38 4.12
N VAL A 35 -7.96 4.34 3.83
CA VAL A 35 -7.00 4.82 4.79
C VAL A 35 -7.71 5.72 5.79
N ALA A 36 -7.54 5.42 7.07
CA ALA A 36 -8.12 6.21 8.15
C ALA A 36 -7.10 6.35 9.27
N LEU A 37 -7.21 7.43 10.00
CA LEU A 37 -6.35 7.70 11.14
C LEU A 37 -7.21 7.92 12.36
N LYS A 38 -6.99 7.10 13.40
CA LYS A 38 -7.63 7.25 14.69
C LYS A 38 -6.56 7.30 15.75
N ARG A 39 -6.43 8.45 16.38
CA ARG A 39 -5.36 8.68 17.36
C ARG A 39 -4.02 8.40 16.70
N ASP A 40 -3.30 7.40 17.18
CA ASP A 40 -1.98 7.06 16.64
C ASP A 40 -2.02 5.78 15.82
N VAL A 41 -3.20 5.35 15.41
CA VAL A 41 -3.35 4.11 14.64
C VAL A 41 -3.90 4.42 13.27
N VAL A 42 -3.17 3.99 12.25
CA VAL A 42 -3.61 4.08 10.86
C VAL A 42 -4.23 2.74 10.49
N THR A 43 -5.44 2.78 9.97
CA THR A 43 -6.06 1.59 9.40
C THR A 43 -6.11 1.76 7.89
N LEU A 44 -5.83 0.69 7.17
CA LEU A 44 -5.90 0.73 5.72
C LEU A 44 -6.18 -0.66 5.18
N THR A 45 -6.61 -0.70 3.93
CA THR A 45 -6.83 -1.96 3.24
C THR A 45 -5.79 -2.11 2.15
N LEU A 46 -5.06 -3.22 2.19
CA LEU A 46 -4.13 -3.61 1.15
C LEU A 46 -4.88 -4.52 0.18
N VAL A 47 -5.05 -4.06 -1.05
CA VAL A 47 -5.82 -4.75 -2.06
C VAL A 47 -4.86 -5.45 -3.01
N LEU A 48 -4.96 -6.76 -3.12
CA LEU A 48 -4.05 -7.57 -3.92
C LEU A 48 -4.75 -8.06 -5.18
N PRO A 49 -4.00 -8.16 -6.31
CA PRO A 49 -4.61 -8.68 -7.54
C PRO A 49 -5.02 -10.14 -7.43
N ALA A 50 -4.38 -10.88 -6.51
CA ALA A 50 -4.77 -12.26 -6.20
C ALA A 50 -4.31 -12.57 -4.79
N LEU A 51 -5.05 -13.42 -4.09
CA LEU A 51 -4.69 -13.79 -2.73
C LEU A 51 -3.65 -14.92 -2.68
N ASN A 52 -3.41 -15.57 -3.79
CA ASN A 52 -2.49 -16.71 -3.85
C ASN A 52 -1.05 -16.30 -4.20
N ILE A 53 -0.71 -15.04 -4.02
CA ILE A 53 0.67 -14.61 -4.21
C ILE A 53 1.54 -15.12 -3.07
N PRO A 54 2.87 -15.26 -3.29
CA PRO A 54 3.77 -15.76 -2.25
C PRO A 54 3.71 -14.93 -0.97
N ALA A 55 3.79 -15.61 0.17
CA ALA A 55 3.73 -14.95 1.47
C ALA A 55 4.85 -13.92 1.63
N SER A 56 6.03 -14.20 1.06
CA SER A 56 7.16 -13.27 1.15
C SER A 56 6.84 -11.93 0.50
N ILE A 57 6.09 -11.94 -0.59
CA ILE A 57 5.69 -10.70 -1.26
C ILE A 57 4.64 -9.95 -0.43
N LYS A 58 3.66 -10.67 0.11
CA LYS A 58 2.67 -10.06 0.99
C LYS A 58 3.34 -9.41 2.20
N ASP A 59 4.27 -10.13 2.82
CA ASP A 59 4.97 -9.64 3.98
C ASP A 59 5.79 -8.39 3.64
N HIS A 60 6.44 -8.41 2.48
CA HIS A 60 7.21 -7.25 2.03
C HIS A 60 6.32 -6.02 1.88
N LEU A 61 5.15 -6.18 1.27
CA LEU A 61 4.22 -5.07 1.07
C LEU A 61 3.70 -4.53 2.40
N VAL A 62 3.31 -5.43 3.30
CA VAL A 62 2.83 -5.04 4.63
C VAL A 62 3.92 -4.32 5.41
N ASN A 63 5.14 -4.84 5.38
CA ASN A 63 6.25 -4.23 6.09
C ASN A 63 6.62 -2.86 5.53
N SER A 64 6.53 -2.70 4.21
CA SER A 64 6.78 -1.40 3.57
C SER A 64 5.77 -0.36 4.04
N LEU A 65 4.51 -0.73 4.12
CA LEU A 65 3.46 0.17 4.61
C LEU A 65 3.67 0.49 6.09
N ARG A 66 4.01 -0.54 6.88
CA ARG A 66 4.27 -0.35 8.31
C ARG A 66 5.43 0.59 8.54
N THR A 67 6.50 0.43 7.79
CA THR A 67 7.68 1.28 7.90
C THR A 67 7.36 2.72 7.58
N ALA A 68 6.58 2.95 6.52
CA ALA A 68 6.19 4.31 6.14
C ALA A 68 5.39 4.99 7.25
N VAL A 69 4.44 4.28 7.84
CA VAL A 69 3.61 4.82 8.92
C VAL A 69 4.43 5.01 10.20
N ALA A 70 5.36 4.11 10.46
CA ALA A 70 6.22 4.20 11.64
C ALA A 70 7.08 5.45 11.65
N LYS A 71 7.45 5.96 10.48
CA LYS A 71 8.20 7.22 10.37
C LYS A 71 7.44 8.39 10.98
N LEU A 72 6.13 8.30 11.01
CA LEU A 72 5.28 9.33 11.58
C LEU A 72 5.00 9.11 13.06
N GLY A 73 5.50 8.00 13.61
CA GLY A 73 5.26 7.66 15.01
C GLY A 73 3.92 6.99 15.26
N ALA A 74 3.32 6.43 14.23
CA ALA A 74 2.02 5.78 14.33
C ALA A 74 2.14 4.28 14.12
N GLU A 75 1.11 3.55 14.53
CA GLU A 75 0.98 2.13 14.24
C GLU A 75 0.04 1.95 13.06
N VAL A 76 0.14 0.81 12.40
CA VAL A 76 -0.73 0.52 11.27
C VAL A 76 -1.41 -0.82 11.44
N GLU A 77 -2.69 -0.86 11.10
CA GLU A 77 -3.46 -2.10 11.00
C GLU A 77 -3.82 -2.28 9.55
N VAL A 78 -3.38 -3.38 8.97
CA VAL A 78 -3.57 -3.66 7.55
C VAL A 78 -4.57 -4.77 7.38
N GLU A 79 -5.63 -4.49 6.61
CA GLU A 79 -6.58 -5.50 6.20
C GLU A 79 -6.26 -5.87 4.76
N ILE A 80 -6.33 -7.15 4.43
CA ILE A 80 -5.96 -7.63 3.10
C ILE A 80 -7.20 -8.13 2.38
N THR A 81 -7.43 -7.62 1.18
CA THR A 81 -8.53 -8.07 0.33
C THR A 81 -8.02 -8.32 -1.07
N GLU A 82 -8.85 -8.97 -1.88
CA GLU A 82 -8.53 -9.21 -3.27
C GLU A 82 -9.21 -8.17 -4.14
N MET A 83 -8.54 -7.76 -5.21
CA MET A 83 -9.11 -6.82 -6.16
C MET A 83 -10.34 -7.42 -6.85
N ASP A 84 -11.34 -6.57 -7.12
CA ASP A 84 -12.42 -6.98 -8.00
C ASP A 84 -11.93 -6.94 -9.45
N GLU A 85 -12.79 -7.31 -10.38
CA GLU A 85 -12.41 -7.42 -11.77
C GLU A 85 -11.97 -6.08 -12.37
N GLU A 86 -12.68 -5.03 -12.02
CA GLU A 86 -12.40 -3.68 -12.51
C GLU A 86 -11.07 -3.16 -11.97
N GLU A 87 -10.84 -3.35 -10.67
CA GLU A 87 -9.57 -2.95 -10.04
C GLU A 87 -8.39 -3.72 -10.63
N ARG A 88 -8.57 -5.01 -10.85
CA ARG A 88 -7.53 -5.86 -11.42
C ARG A 88 -7.19 -5.42 -12.84
N HIS A 89 -8.19 -5.07 -13.61
CA HIS A 89 -7.98 -4.60 -14.99
C HIS A 89 -7.14 -3.33 -15.01
N ALA A 90 -7.46 -2.38 -14.14
CA ALA A 90 -6.70 -1.14 -14.05
C ALA A 90 -5.27 -1.42 -13.56
N PHE A 91 -5.12 -2.32 -12.60
CA PHE A 91 -3.81 -2.70 -12.07
C PHE A 91 -2.94 -3.30 -13.17
N LEU A 92 -3.50 -4.21 -13.97
CA LEU A 92 -2.73 -4.88 -15.02
C LEU A 92 -2.26 -3.89 -16.09
N ALA A 93 -3.09 -2.89 -16.41
CA ALA A 93 -2.69 -1.87 -17.37
C ALA A 93 -1.49 -1.07 -16.84
N MET A 94 -1.53 -0.69 -15.56
CA MET A 94 -0.43 0.05 -14.95
C MET A 94 0.81 -0.82 -14.78
N GLU A 95 0.62 -2.09 -14.50
CA GLU A 95 1.72 -3.04 -14.38
C GLU A 95 2.50 -3.12 -15.69
N GLN A 96 1.79 -3.23 -16.80
CA GLN A 96 2.44 -3.31 -18.11
C GLN A 96 3.23 -2.05 -18.44
N GLU A 97 2.70 -0.89 -18.09
CA GLU A 97 3.39 0.38 -18.35
C GLU A 97 4.59 0.57 -17.45
N GLY A 98 4.47 0.17 -16.18
CA GLY A 98 5.49 0.43 -15.18
C GLY A 98 6.43 -0.71 -14.87
N TRP A 99 6.29 -1.83 -15.57
CA TRP A 99 7.09 -3.02 -15.29
C TRP A 99 8.57 -2.74 -15.52
N LYS A 100 9.36 -3.02 -14.50
CA LYS A 100 10.81 -2.73 -14.56
C LYS A 100 11.57 -3.72 -15.43
N GLY A 101 10.90 -4.77 -15.85
CA GLY A 101 11.52 -5.77 -16.68
C GLY A 101 12.37 -6.73 -15.88
N LEU A 102 12.02 -7.99 -15.95
CA LEU A 102 12.85 -9.05 -15.38
C LEU A 102 13.54 -9.80 -16.51
N ALA A 103 13.80 -9.07 -17.54
CA ALA A 103 14.43 -9.65 -18.72
C ALA A 103 15.74 -10.28 -18.35
#